data_85258e34c26542954b6c1a548fab2afd
#
_entry.id   85258e34c26542954b6c1a548fab2afd
#
_cell.length_a   1.000
_cell.length_b   1.000
_cell.length_c   1.000
_cell.angle_alpha   90.00
_cell.angle_beta   90.00
_cell.angle_gamma   90.00
#
_symmetry.space_group_name_H-M   'P 1'
#
loop_
_entity.id
_entity.type
_entity.pdbx_description
1 polymer ?
#
loop_
_entity_poly.entity_id
_entity_poly.type
_entity_poly.pdbx_seq_one_letter_code
_entity_poly.pdbx_strand_id
1 'polypeptide(L)' 'MTIGDAVRKRILQLCSQRNLSVNKLCMISGVTQSTVNNIVSGRNNTATITTIKKLCDGLGISILDFFDCDLFSDLEQEIR' A
#
# COMPACT_ATOMS: atom_id res chain seq x y z
N MET A 1 -5.16 -3.27 -14.37
CA MET A 1 -3.90 -3.37 -13.60
C MET A 1 -3.97 -4.54 -12.64
N THR A 2 -2.83 -5.01 -12.17
CA THR A 2 -2.77 -6.08 -11.18
C THR A 2 -3.12 -5.54 -9.80
N ILE A 3 -3.45 -6.45 -8.86
CA ILE A 3 -3.68 -6.06 -7.47
C ILE A 3 -2.41 -5.44 -6.85
N GLY A 4 -1.23 -5.95 -7.21
CA GLY A 4 0.03 -5.38 -6.74
C GLY A 4 0.22 -3.94 -7.18
N ASP A 5 -0.10 -3.63 -8.44
CA ASP A 5 -0.04 -2.26 -8.95
C ASP A 5 -1.03 -1.35 -8.22
N ALA A 6 -2.24 -1.85 -7.96
CA ALA A 6 -3.26 -1.07 -7.27
C ALA A 6 -2.84 -0.77 -5.83
N VAL A 7 -2.27 -1.74 -5.12
CA VAL A 7 -1.75 -1.55 -3.76
C VAL A 7 -0.65 -0.49 -3.75
N ARG A 8 0.31 -0.59 -4.68
CA ARG A 8 1.40 0.38 -4.81
C ARG A 8 0.85 1.79 -5.00
N LYS A 9 -0.05 1.95 -5.95
CA LYS A 9 -0.65 3.27 -6.24
C LYS A 9 -1.44 3.80 -5.05
N ARG A 10 -2.15 2.93 -4.34
CA ARG A 10 -2.92 3.34 -3.17
C ARG A 10 -2.02 3.86 -2.06
N ILE A 11 -0.88 3.18 -1.79
CA ILE A 11 0.09 3.63 -0.80
C ILE A 11 0.59 5.03 -1.16
N LEU A 12 1.00 5.23 -2.40
CA LEU A 12 1.51 6.52 -2.85
C LEU A 12 0.43 7.60 -2.78
N GLN A 13 -0.80 7.27 -3.13
CA GLN A 13 -1.94 8.19 -3.05
C GLN A 13 -2.20 8.63 -1.61
N LEU A 14 -2.20 7.70 -0.66
CA LEU A 14 -2.43 8.00 0.74
C LEU A 14 -1.30 8.85 1.32
N CYS A 15 -0.05 8.59 0.94
CA CYS A 15 1.08 9.43 1.34
C CYS A 15 0.91 10.85 0.78
N SER A 16 0.56 10.98 -0.49
CA SER A 16 0.36 12.27 -1.13
C SER A 16 -0.75 13.07 -0.46
N GLN A 17 -1.88 12.43 -0.18
CA GLN A 17 -3.01 13.08 0.47
C GLN A 17 -2.69 13.61 1.86
N ARG A 18 -1.72 13.01 2.54
CA ARG A 18 -1.33 13.35 3.91
C ARG A 18 -0.02 14.11 4.01
N ASN A 19 0.58 14.46 2.88
CA ASN A 19 1.90 15.10 2.83
C ASN A 19 2.96 14.29 3.59
N LEU A 20 2.90 12.97 3.45
CA LEU A 20 3.86 12.06 4.07
C LEU A 20 4.86 11.57 3.04
N SER A 21 6.13 11.49 3.43
CA SER A 21 7.11 10.75 2.66
C SER A 21 6.96 9.26 2.93
N VAL A 22 7.48 8.43 2.04
CA VAL A 22 7.53 6.98 2.25
C VAL A 22 8.32 6.65 3.51
N ASN A 23 9.42 7.36 3.75
CA ASN A 23 10.21 7.17 4.98
C ASN A 23 9.39 7.41 6.24
N LYS A 24 8.62 8.49 6.26
CA LYS A 24 7.78 8.82 7.42
C LYS A 24 6.70 7.76 7.61
N LEU A 25 6.09 7.28 6.53
CA LEU A 25 5.12 6.20 6.60
C LEU A 25 5.73 4.95 7.24
N CYS A 26 6.96 4.58 6.86
CA CYS A 26 7.67 3.45 7.44
C CYS A 26 7.83 3.61 8.95
N MET A 27 8.26 4.82 9.38
CA MET A 27 8.48 5.10 10.79
C MET A 27 7.21 4.96 11.62
N ILE A 28 6.11 5.53 11.17
CA ILE A 28 4.86 5.52 11.93
C ILE A 28 4.14 4.18 11.88
N SER A 29 4.49 3.34 10.91
CA SER A 29 3.83 2.02 10.71
C SER A 29 4.65 0.87 11.28
N GLY A 30 5.90 1.11 11.67
CA GLY A 30 6.77 0.05 12.15
C GLY A 30 7.16 -0.96 11.07
N VAL A 31 7.16 -0.53 9.81
CA VAL A 31 7.57 -1.36 8.66
C VAL A 31 8.91 -0.87 8.18
N THR A 32 9.80 -1.79 7.80
CA THR A 32 11.13 -1.41 7.32
C THR A 32 11.04 -0.68 5.98
N GLN A 33 11.99 0.25 5.74
CA GLN A 33 12.07 0.97 4.48
C GLN A 33 12.22 0.03 3.29
N SER A 34 13.03 -1.03 3.42
CA SER A 34 13.24 -1.95 2.31
C SER A 34 11.93 -2.67 1.92
N THR A 35 11.09 -3.01 2.89
CA THR A 35 9.79 -3.64 2.61
C THR A 35 8.90 -2.71 1.79
N VAL A 36 8.75 -1.46 2.23
CA VAL A 36 7.88 -0.50 1.53
C VAL A 36 8.48 -0.10 0.19
N ASN A 37 9.81 0.11 0.13
CA ASN A 37 10.47 0.44 -1.13
C ASN A 37 10.30 -0.66 -2.17
N ASN A 38 10.35 -1.93 -1.78
CA ASN A 38 10.11 -3.04 -2.71
C ASN A 38 8.69 -3.03 -3.26
N ILE A 39 7.72 -2.65 -2.44
CA ILE A 39 6.32 -2.53 -2.89
C ILE A 39 6.16 -1.35 -3.84
N VAL A 40 6.61 -0.16 -3.44
CA VAL A 40 6.37 1.07 -4.21
C VAL A 40 7.24 1.17 -5.46
N SER A 41 8.36 0.46 -5.53
CA SER A 41 9.20 0.42 -6.73
C SER A 41 8.68 -0.56 -7.78
N GLY A 42 7.70 -1.38 -7.43
CA GLY A 42 7.20 -2.43 -8.31
C GLY A 42 8.10 -3.67 -8.39
N ARG A 43 9.15 -3.70 -7.56
CA ARG A 43 10.10 -4.81 -7.55
C ARG A 43 9.47 -6.08 -7.00
N ASN A 44 8.54 -5.94 -6.06
CA ASN A 44 7.78 -7.03 -5.47
C ASN A 44 6.30 -6.70 -5.62
N ASN A 45 5.60 -7.54 -6.38
CA ASN A 45 4.17 -7.32 -6.67
C ASN A 45 3.26 -7.82 -5.55
N THR A 46 3.83 -8.33 -4.46
CA THR A 46 3.03 -8.87 -3.36
C THR A 46 3.35 -8.14 -2.07
N ALA A 47 2.32 -7.67 -1.40
CA ALA A 47 2.40 -7.16 -0.04
C ALA A 47 1.57 -8.10 0.83
N THR A 48 2.09 -8.48 2.01
CA THR A 48 1.30 -9.31 2.91
C THR A 48 0.16 -8.50 3.52
N ILE A 49 -0.91 -9.17 3.88
CA ILE A 49 -2.04 -8.55 4.58
C ILE A 49 -1.57 -7.88 5.88
N THR A 50 -0.63 -8.52 6.59
CA THR A 50 -0.08 -7.96 7.82
C THR A 50 0.65 -6.65 7.56
N THR A 51 1.44 -6.56 6.49
CA THR A 51 2.13 -5.33 6.12
C THR A 51 1.11 -4.23 5.81
N ILE A 52 0.08 -4.54 5.03
CA ILE A 52 -0.99 -3.59 4.71
C ILE A 52 -1.67 -3.11 6.00
N LYS A 53 -1.96 -4.01 6.92
CA LYS A 53 -2.59 -3.65 8.20
C LYS A 53 -1.70 -2.70 9.01
N LYS A 54 -0.38 -2.95 9.05
CA LYS A 54 0.56 -2.05 9.74
C LYS A 54 0.56 -0.66 9.13
N LEU A 55 0.55 -0.58 7.79
CA LEU A 55 0.47 0.71 7.10
C LEU A 55 -0.84 1.43 7.42
N CYS A 56 -1.94 0.71 7.44
CA CYS A 56 -3.24 1.26 7.82
C CYS A 56 -3.23 1.80 9.24
N ASP A 57 -2.66 1.04 10.18
CA ASP A 57 -2.57 1.47 11.58
C ASP A 57 -1.74 2.76 11.70
N GLY A 58 -0.62 2.83 10.99
CA GLY A 58 0.21 4.03 10.96
C GLY A 58 -0.52 5.24 10.38
N LEU A 59 -1.38 5.03 9.39
CA LEU A 59 -2.16 6.07 8.74
C LEU A 59 -3.45 6.40 9.50
N GLY A 60 -3.83 5.60 10.48
CA GLY A 60 -5.07 5.80 11.23
C GLY A 60 -6.32 5.47 10.43
N ILE A 61 -6.23 4.54 9.49
CA ILE A 61 -7.38 4.10 8.68
C ILE A 61 -7.62 2.61 8.86
N SER A 62 -8.82 2.16 8.50
CA SER A 62 -9.14 0.74 8.52
C SER A 62 -8.65 0.05 7.24
N ILE A 63 -8.60 -1.28 7.27
CA ILE A 63 -8.36 -2.10 6.06
C ILE A 63 -9.43 -1.79 5.01
N LEU A 64 -10.68 -1.64 5.41
CA LEU A 64 -11.76 -1.32 4.49
C LEU A 64 -11.52 0.02 3.79
N ASP A 65 -11.10 1.03 4.55
CA ASP A 65 -10.79 2.35 3.98
C ASP A 65 -9.63 2.26 2.97
N PHE A 66 -8.65 1.44 3.27
CA PHE A 66 -7.51 1.27 2.37
C PHE A 66 -7.99 0.81 0.98
N PHE A 67 -8.89 -0.16 0.93
CA PHE A 67 -9.35 -0.76 -0.32
C PHE A 67 -10.58 -0.06 -0.91
N ASP A 68 -11.14 0.92 -0.23
CA ASP A 68 -12.32 1.64 -0.68
C ASP A 68 -11.92 2.77 -1.63
N CYS A 69 -11.51 2.41 -2.83
CA CYS A 69 -11.19 3.38 -3.88
C CYS A 69 -11.26 2.70 -5.24
N ASP A 70 -11.33 3.52 -6.29
CA ASP A 70 -11.51 3.05 -7.67
C ASP A 70 -10.35 2.18 -8.17
N LEU A 71 -9.17 2.30 -7.55
CA LEU A 71 -8.00 1.51 -7.95
C LEU A 71 -8.27 0.00 -7.88
N PHE A 72 -9.18 -0.43 -7.02
CA PHE A 72 -9.46 -1.86 -6.80
C PHE A 72 -10.72 -2.35 -7.49
N SER A 73 -11.38 -1.50 -8.31
CA SER A 73 -12.66 -1.86 -8.92
C SER A 73 -12.53 -2.66 -10.21
N ASP A 74 -11.38 -2.63 -10.86
CA ASP A 74 -11.18 -3.30 -12.15
C ASP A 74 -9.77 -3.91 -12.21
N LEU A 75 -9.62 -5.05 -11.54
CA LEU A 75 -8.34 -5.73 -11.41
C LEU A 75 -8.26 -6.93 -12.33
N GLU A 76 -7.05 -7.22 -12.82
CA GLU A 76 -6.77 -8.43 -13.59
C GLU A 76 -6.91 -9.65 -12.69
N GLN A 77 -7.29 -10.79 -13.28
CA GLN A 77 -7.28 -12.05 -12.55
C GLN A 77 -5.85 -12.47 -12.23
N GLU A 78 -5.69 -13.04 -11.03
CA GLU A 78 -4.41 -13.63 -10.63
C GLU A 78 -4.34 -15.12 -10.98
N ILE A 79 -5.48 -15.75 -11.19
CA ILE A 79 -5.56 -17.16 -11.58
C ILE A 79 -5.10 -17.31 -13.02
N ARG A 80 -4.24 -18.28 -13.26
CA ARG A 80 -3.68 -18.53 -14.60
C ARG A 80 -3.91 -19.96 -15.02
#